data_0955d916fbae5b4ef4cf098b48bb013f
#
_entry.id   0955d916fbae5b4ef4cf098b48bb013f
#
_cell.length_a   1.000
_cell.length_b   1.000
_cell.length_c   1.000
_cell.angle_alpha   90.00
_cell.angle_beta   90.00
_cell.angle_gamma   90.00
#
_symmetry.space_group_name_H-M   'P 1'
#
loop_
_entity.id
_entity.type
_entity.pdbx_description
1 polymer ?
#
loop_
_entity_poly.entity_id
_entity_poly.type
_entity_poly.pdbx_seq_one_letter_code
_entity_poly.pdbx_strand_id
1 'polypeptide(L)'
;YQGGEKAMADFKSMIRNELPAQTYMELAEWYESVGCTDEAVTLLSCAGDYPIALYRKAYLLHQSGNDAESRSLLQRAESLSPSMVFPFRPSSLKALEWAKTEKPNWKIGYYEALIWWANQNKAKALQLLEACGDVDYAPLYMSRASLKEGEARLADLQKAEKIGKSWRTGFALINWYVSNRQWQKAAEVGKRYMKAYPSNYYIGLKYAKALCETGQYQQCISLLSKMQVLPNEGAYAGRAVYRGANLYRAMEQLNQKSYKQALKSIEASKEWPENLGVGKPYDNMIDSRLENYLEAKAAAGLGDKEKASALLTAIVQHKSSRSNFESANLLNALALRELGKTQEADSMASAWSKDFPENRIAQWCTAIYNGENDKAATMLQVRDEQTDSAPWEASFRDSNFDLIVRLFSNAR
;
A
#
# COMPACT_ATOMS: atom_id res chain seq x y z
N TYR A 1 -47.70 -2.21 0.18
CA TYR A 1 -47.91 -3.00 -1.07
C TYR A 1 -49.34 -2.93 -1.60
N GLN A 2 -50.35 -2.78 -0.73
CA GLN A 2 -51.73 -2.62 -1.16
C GLN A 2 -52.09 -1.20 -1.67
N GLY A 3 -51.13 -0.28 -1.62
CA GLY A 3 -51.34 1.16 -1.92
C GLY A 3 -51.11 1.57 -3.39
N GLY A 4 -50.86 0.65 -4.29
CA GLY A 4 -50.65 0.92 -5.72
C GLY A 4 -49.42 1.77 -6.07
N GLU A 5 -49.44 2.49 -7.16
CA GLU A 5 -48.32 3.27 -7.71
C GLU A 5 -47.78 4.34 -6.73
N LYS A 6 -48.70 4.99 -5.99
CA LYS A 6 -48.30 6.02 -5.02
C LYS A 6 -47.45 5.43 -3.87
N ALA A 7 -47.89 4.30 -3.32
CA ALA A 7 -47.15 3.64 -2.25
C ALA A 7 -45.76 3.15 -2.70
N MET A 8 -45.65 2.71 -3.97
CA MET A 8 -44.40 2.34 -4.59
C MET A 8 -43.46 3.55 -4.79
N ALA A 9 -44.03 4.68 -5.21
CA ALA A 9 -43.29 5.93 -5.35
C ALA A 9 -42.77 6.44 -4.01
N ASP A 10 -43.61 6.41 -2.96
CA ASP A 10 -43.27 6.78 -1.61
C ASP A 10 -42.15 5.86 -1.05
N PHE A 11 -42.27 4.54 -1.27
CA PHE A 11 -41.26 3.55 -0.89
C PHE A 11 -39.91 3.85 -1.56
N LYS A 12 -39.89 4.08 -2.88
CA LYS A 12 -38.66 4.42 -3.62
C LYS A 12 -38.03 5.71 -3.09
N SER A 13 -38.82 6.69 -2.69
CA SER A 13 -38.33 7.97 -2.16
C SER A 13 -37.64 7.85 -0.79
N MET A 14 -37.92 6.78 -0.04
CA MET A 14 -37.28 6.49 1.24
C MET A 14 -35.87 5.90 1.12
N ILE A 15 -35.57 5.29 -0.03
CA ILE A 15 -34.27 4.68 -0.29
C ILE A 15 -33.31 5.74 -0.82
N ARG A 16 -32.46 6.28 0.07
CA ARG A 16 -31.59 7.44 -0.20
C ARG A 16 -30.09 7.09 -0.13
N ASN A 17 -29.74 5.84 -0.36
CA ASN A 17 -28.32 5.43 -0.41
C ASN A 17 -27.74 5.55 -1.84
N GLU A 18 -26.41 5.50 -1.94
CA GLU A 18 -25.68 5.63 -3.20
C GLU A 18 -25.88 4.42 -4.15
N LEU A 19 -26.29 3.28 -3.61
CA LEU A 19 -26.49 2.03 -4.35
C LEU A 19 -27.88 1.43 -4.08
N PRO A 20 -28.97 2.11 -4.49
CA PRO A 20 -30.34 1.68 -4.18
C PRO A 20 -30.66 0.28 -4.70
N ALA A 21 -30.03 -0.16 -5.80
CA ALA A 21 -30.19 -1.52 -6.32
C ALA A 21 -29.84 -2.60 -5.28
N GLN A 22 -28.84 -2.37 -4.43
CA GLN A 22 -28.48 -3.30 -3.36
C GLN A 22 -29.58 -3.45 -2.31
N THR A 23 -30.25 -2.35 -1.94
CA THR A 23 -31.38 -2.37 -1.01
C THR A 23 -32.56 -3.15 -1.58
N TYR A 24 -32.90 -2.92 -2.84
CA TYR A 24 -33.99 -3.68 -3.49
C TYR A 24 -33.67 -5.17 -3.58
N MET A 25 -32.42 -5.53 -3.88
CA MET A 25 -31.98 -6.93 -3.93
C MET A 25 -32.03 -7.59 -2.53
N GLU A 26 -31.68 -6.87 -1.48
CA GLU A 26 -31.73 -7.36 -0.10
C GLU A 26 -33.17 -7.62 0.33
N LEU A 27 -34.07 -6.69 0.06
CA LEU A 27 -35.48 -6.88 0.33
C LEU A 27 -36.10 -8.01 -0.50
N ALA A 28 -35.73 -8.12 -1.78
CA ALA A 28 -36.18 -9.21 -2.63
C ALA A 28 -35.73 -10.58 -2.07
N GLU A 29 -34.47 -10.71 -1.60
CA GLU A 29 -33.96 -11.91 -0.98
C GLU A 29 -34.79 -12.32 0.25
N TRP A 30 -35.21 -11.34 1.04
CA TRP A 30 -36.04 -11.59 2.20
C TRP A 30 -37.42 -12.13 1.78
N TYR A 31 -38.08 -11.53 0.77
CA TYR A 31 -39.35 -12.01 0.24
C TYR A 31 -39.23 -13.40 -0.40
N GLU A 32 -38.16 -13.68 -1.15
CA GLU A 32 -37.86 -15.02 -1.68
C GLU A 32 -37.75 -16.05 -0.54
N SER A 33 -37.10 -15.71 0.58
CA SER A 33 -36.90 -16.64 1.70
C SER A 33 -38.20 -17.07 2.40
N VAL A 34 -39.26 -16.28 2.27
CA VAL A 34 -40.60 -16.58 2.82
C VAL A 34 -41.59 -17.03 1.73
N GLY A 35 -41.14 -17.27 0.52
CA GLY A 35 -41.95 -17.80 -0.58
C GLY A 35 -42.79 -16.76 -1.33
N CYS A 36 -42.58 -15.45 -1.08
CA CYS A 36 -43.30 -14.35 -1.74
C CYS A 36 -42.59 -13.96 -3.04
N THR A 37 -42.67 -14.81 -4.07
CA THR A 37 -41.93 -14.64 -5.34
C THR A 37 -42.37 -13.42 -6.16
N ASP A 38 -43.65 -13.11 -6.22
CA ASP A 38 -44.19 -11.98 -6.98
C ASP A 38 -43.72 -10.64 -6.41
N GLU A 39 -43.70 -10.53 -5.08
CA GLU A 39 -43.15 -9.36 -4.37
C GLU A 39 -41.65 -9.21 -4.62
N ALA A 40 -40.92 -10.30 -4.59
CA ALA A 40 -39.47 -10.30 -4.89
C ALA A 40 -39.21 -9.84 -6.33
N VAL A 41 -39.96 -10.33 -7.32
CA VAL A 41 -39.88 -9.90 -8.74
C VAL A 41 -40.18 -8.40 -8.85
N THR A 42 -41.18 -7.91 -8.12
CA THR A 42 -41.53 -6.48 -8.12
C THR A 42 -40.40 -5.62 -7.54
N LEU A 43 -39.79 -6.04 -6.44
CA LEU A 43 -38.65 -5.35 -5.83
C LEU A 43 -37.42 -5.35 -6.73
N LEU A 44 -37.11 -6.47 -7.36
CA LEU A 44 -36.00 -6.57 -8.33
C LEU A 44 -36.22 -5.65 -9.53
N SER A 45 -37.48 -5.43 -9.93
CA SER A 45 -37.84 -4.46 -10.98
C SER A 45 -37.52 -3.01 -10.60
N CYS A 46 -37.52 -2.69 -9.29
CA CYS A 46 -37.13 -1.37 -8.79
C CYS A 46 -35.62 -1.11 -8.89
N ALA A 47 -34.79 -2.15 -9.01
CA ALA A 47 -33.34 -2.02 -9.17
C ALA A 47 -32.91 -1.52 -10.56
N GLY A 48 -33.85 -1.41 -11.51
CA GLY A 48 -33.59 -0.95 -12.87
C GLY A 48 -32.58 -1.83 -13.62
N ASP A 49 -31.70 -1.20 -14.37
CA ASP A 49 -30.68 -1.87 -15.21
C ASP A 49 -29.45 -2.31 -14.41
N TYR A 50 -29.66 -2.92 -13.24
CA TYR A 50 -28.58 -3.52 -12.47
C TYR A 50 -28.43 -5.00 -12.84
N PRO A 51 -27.31 -5.43 -13.45
CA PRO A 51 -27.16 -6.77 -14.03
C PRO A 51 -27.56 -7.92 -13.08
N ILE A 52 -27.14 -7.87 -11.83
CA ILE A 52 -27.42 -8.95 -10.85
C ILE A 52 -28.90 -9.03 -10.53
N ALA A 53 -29.58 -7.90 -10.41
CA ALA A 53 -31.03 -7.88 -10.19
C ALA A 53 -31.79 -8.46 -11.40
N LEU A 54 -31.32 -8.16 -12.62
CA LEU A 54 -31.91 -8.72 -13.84
C LEU A 54 -31.70 -10.24 -13.94
N TYR A 55 -30.53 -10.77 -13.61
CA TYR A 55 -30.29 -12.22 -13.56
C TYR A 55 -31.19 -12.89 -12.53
N ARG A 56 -31.33 -12.32 -11.33
CA ARG A 56 -32.21 -12.87 -10.28
C ARG A 56 -33.68 -12.82 -10.72
N LYS A 57 -34.15 -11.68 -11.27
CA LYS A 57 -35.52 -11.55 -11.79
C LYS A 57 -35.79 -12.56 -12.92
N ALA A 58 -34.84 -12.72 -13.85
CA ALA A 58 -34.98 -13.69 -14.94
C ALA A 58 -35.13 -15.12 -14.43
N TYR A 59 -34.33 -15.49 -13.40
CA TYR A 59 -34.40 -16.80 -12.76
C TYR A 59 -35.76 -17.06 -12.10
N LEU A 60 -36.29 -16.11 -11.32
CA LEU A 60 -37.60 -16.25 -10.67
C LEU A 60 -38.74 -16.35 -11.67
N LEU A 61 -38.71 -15.59 -12.76
CA LEU A 61 -39.70 -15.65 -13.83
C LEU A 61 -39.64 -16.98 -14.59
N HIS A 62 -38.43 -17.52 -14.81
CA HIS A 62 -38.27 -18.86 -15.37
C HIS A 62 -38.92 -19.93 -14.48
N GLN A 63 -38.64 -19.87 -13.16
CA GLN A 63 -39.28 -20.79 -12.21
C GLN A 63 -40.81 -20.71 -12.18
N SER A 64 -41.34 -19.53 -12.48
CA SER A 64 -42.81 -19.30 -12.57
C SER A 64 -43.39 -19.59 -13.96
N GLY A 65 -42.61 -20.11 -14.91
CA GLY A 65 -43.02 -20.44 -16.25
C GLY A 65 -43.12 -19.27 -17.25
N ASN A 66 -42.66 -18.07 -16.86
CA ASN A 66 -42.60 -16.89 -17.74
C ASN A 66 -41.29 -16.82 -18.52
N ASP A 67 -41.05 -17.80 -19.39
CA ASP A 67 -39.79 -17.96 -20.12
C ASP A 67 -39.53 -16.84 -21.15
N ALA A 68 -40.57 -16.23 -21.69
CA ALA A 68 -40.40 -15.16 -22.68
C ALA A 68 -39.77 -13.90 -22.05
N GLU A 69 -40.29 -13.43 -20.92
CA GLU A 69 -39.74 -12.31 -20.19
C GLU A 69 -38.38 -12.64 -19.61
N SER A 70 -38.23 -13.86 -19.05
CA SER A 70 -36.97 -14.37 -18.53
C SER A 70 -35.84 -14.27 -19.55
N ARG A 71 -36.03 -14.76 -20.79
CA ARG A 71 -35.02 -14.65 -21.86
C ARG A 71 -34.71 -13.22 -22.26
N SER A 72 -35.72 -12.34 -22.30
CA SER A 72 -35.50 -10.92 -22.56
C SER A 72 -34.62 -10.25 -21.54
N LEU A 73 -34.82 -10.57 -20.25
CA LEU A 73 -34.00 -10.05 -19.14
C LEU A 73 -32.57 -10.59 -19.17
N LEU A 74 -32.37 -11.87 -19.54
CA LEU A 74 -31.01 -12.41 -19.73
C LEU A 74 -30.25 -11.65 -20.82
N GLN A 75 -30.88 -11.38 -21.95
CA GLN A 75 -30.27 -10.59 -23.03
C GLN A 75 -29.95 -9.17 -22.56
N ARG A 76 -30.85 -8.57 -21.80
CA ARG A 76 -30.63 -7.23 -21.23
C ARG A 76 -29.43 -7.22 -20.26
N ALA A 77 -29.40 -8.16 -19.30
CA ALA A 77 -28.31 -8.28 -18.32
C ALA A 77 -26.94 -8.47 -19.00
N GLU A 78 -26.88 -9.33 -20.03
CA GLU A 78 -25.65 -9.55 -20.80
C GLU A 78 -25.19 -8.28 -21.54
N SER A 79 -26.10 -7.47 -22.08
CA SER A 79 -25.74 -6.26 -22.81
C SER A 79 -25.17 -5.15 -21.94
N LEU A 80 -25.44 -5.17 -20.64
CA LEU A 80 -25.01 -4.14 -19.71
C LEU A 80 -23.51 -4.22 -19.38
N SER A 81 -22.94 -3.06 -19.05
CA SER A 81 -21.58 -2.98 -18.58
C SER A 81 -21.43 -3.63 -17.19
N PRO A 82 -20.35 -4.37 -16.92
CA PRO A 82 -20.05 -4.87 -15.58
C PRO A 82 -19.45 -3.79 -14.67
N SER A 83 -19.30 -2.57 -15.15
CA SER A 83 -18.74 -1.46 -14.38
C SER A 83 -19.64 -1.10 -13.20
N MET A 84 -19.06 -0.89 -12.03
CA MET A 84 -19.78 -0.58 -10.78
C MET A 84 -20.74 -1.68 -10.29
N VAL A 85 -20.51 -2.93 -10.73
CA VAL A 85 -21.28 -4.11 -10.31
C VAL A 85 -20.40 -4.96 -9.37
N PHE A 86 -20.75 -5.00 -8.09
CA PHE A 86 -19.95 -5.66 -7.03
C PHE A 86 -20.83 -6.65 -6.23
N PRO A 87 -21.18 -7.79 -6.82
CA PRO A 87 -22.00 -8.79 -6.13
C PRO A 87 -21.21 -9.46 -5.02
N PHE A 88 -21.85 -9.68 -3.88
CA PHE A 88 -21.26 -10.32 -2.71
C PHE A 88 -22.19 -11.33 -2.02
N ARG A 89 -23.49 -11.33 -2.38
CA ARG A 89 -24.51 -12.17 -1.72
C ARG A 89 -24.56 -13.56 -2.36
N PRO A 90 -24.38 -14.64 -1.55
CA PRO A 90 -24.48 -16.02 -2.05
C PRO A 90 -25.83 -16.36 -2.67
N SER A 91 -26.92 -15.71 -2.25
CA SER A 91 -28.25 -15.89 -2.81
C SER A 91 -28.33 -15.66 -4.33
N SER A 92 -27.43 -14.83 -4.87
CA SER A 92 -27.38 -14.58 -6.32
C SER A 92 -26.73 -15.72 -7.12
N LEU A 93 -26.01 -16.66 -6.49
CA LEU A 93 -25.29 -17.73 -7.19
C LEU A 93 -26.23 -18.64 -7.99
N LYS A 94 -27.37 -19.04 -7.41
CA LYS A 94 -28.34 -19.91 -8.11
C LYS A 94 -28.82 -19.30 -9.43
N ALA A 95 -29.13 -18.01 -9.43
CA ALA A 95 -29.54 -17.29 -10.62
C ALA A 95 -28.41 -17.17 -11.66
N LEU A 96 -27.19 -16.92 -11.22
CA LEU A 96 -26.02 -16.83 -12.10
C LEU A 96 -25.64 -18.21 -12.68
N GLU A 97 -25.64 -19.27 -11.90
CA GLU A 97 -25.39 -20.64 -12.34
C GLU A 97 -26.42 -21.08 -13.39
N TRP A 98 -27.72 -20.83 -13.14
CA TRP A 98 -28.77 -21.07 -14.13
C TRP A 98 -28.55 -20.22 -15.40
N ALA A 99 -28.33 -18.92 -15.28
CA ALA A 99 -28.10 -18.04 -16.41
C ALA A 99 -26.90 -18.48 -17.26
N LYS A 100 -25.87 -19.06 -16.63
CA LYS A 100 -24.70 -19.62 -17.30
C LYS A 100 -25.03 -20.83 -18.16
N THR A 101 -26.02 -21.65 -17.76
CA THR A 101 -26.51 -22.78 -18.59
C THR A 101 -27.34 -22.31 -19.76
N GLU A 102 -28.13 -21.26 -19.59
CA GLU A 102 -28.99 -20.73 -20.64
C GLU A 102 -28.21 -19.89 -21.66
N LYS A 103 -27.30 -19.03 -21.18
CA LYS A 103 -26.54 -18.11 -22.02
C LYS A 103 -25.15 -17.81 -21.44
N PRO A 104 -24.17 -18.71 -21.65
CA PRO A 104 -22.85 -18.57 -21.05
C PRO A 104 -22.12 -17.31 -21.59
N ASN A 105 -21.60 -16.52 -20.67
CA ASN A 105 -20.73 -15.38 -20.98
C ASN A 105 -19.75 -15.12 -19.83
N TRP A 106 -18.65 -14.45 -20.13
CA TRP A 106 -17.59 -14.20 -19.17
C TRP A 106 -18.01 -13.34 -17.96
N LYS A 107 -18.99 -12.44 -18.12
CA LYS A 107 -19.45 -11.55 -17.03
C LYS A 107 -20.09 -12.36 -15.90
N ILE A 108 -20.82 -13.44 -16.23
CA ILE A 108 -21.40 -14.33 -15.22
C ILE A 108 -20.28 -14.94 -14.38
N GLY A 109 -19.25 -15.50 -15.00
CA GLY A 109 -18.10 -16.07 -14.30
C GLY A 109 -17.37 -15.02 -13.42
N TYR A 110 -17.26 -13.80 -13.92
CA TYR A 110 -16.71 -12.67 -13.16
C TYR A 110 -17.55 -12.34 -11.92
N TYR A 111 -18.88 -12.28 -12.04
CA TYR A 111 -19.78 -12.03 -10.91
C TYR A 111 -19.77 -13.17 -9.88
N GLU A 112 -19.79 -14.41 -10.34
CA GLU A 112 -19.62 -15.58 -9.46
C GLU A 112 -18.30 -15.49 -8.68
N ALA A 113 -17.20 -15.14 -9.35
CA ALA A 113 -15.89 -14.99 -8.73
C ALA A 113 -15.89 -13.91 -7.63
N LEU A 114 -16.52 -12.76 -7.87
CA LEU A 114 -16.63 -11.69 -6.87
C LEU A 114 -17.42 -12.15 -5.64
N ILE A 115 -18.51 -12.92 -5.82
CA ILE A 115 -19.29 -13.48 -4.72
C ILE A 115 -18.44 -14.46 -3.91
N TRP A 116 -17.75 -15.39 -4.55
CA TRP A 116 -16.89 -16.35 -3.87
C TRP A 116 -15.73 -15.67 -3.13
N TRP A 117 -15.16 -14.61 -3.72
CA TRP A 117 -14.12 -13.83 -3.07
C TRP A 117 -14.63 -13.10 -1.83
N ALA A 118 -15.78 -12.43 -1.93
CA ALA A 118 -16.41 -11.77 -0.79
C ALA A 118 -16.71 -12.74 0.36
N ASN A 119 -17.03 -14.00 0.04
CA ASN A 119 -17.27 -15.07 1.00
C ASN A 119 -16.02 -15.89 1.33
N GLN A 120 -14.82 -15.30 1.21
CA GLN A 120 -13.52 -15.83 1.63
C GLN A 120 -13.03 -17.08 0.86
N ASN A 121 -13.71 -17.52 -0.20
CA ASN A 121 -13.25 -18.63 -1.03
C ASN A 121 -12.38 -18.10 -2.20
N LYS A 122 -11.15 -17.68 -1.86
CA LYS A 122 -10.19 -17.11 -2.83
C LYS A 122 -9.80 -18.10 -3.93
N ALA A 123 -9.67 -19.38 -3.62
CA ALA A 123 -9.29 -20.41 -4.58
C ALA A 123 -10.36 -20.57 -5.68
N LYS A 124 -11.64 -20.66 -5.30
CA LYS A 124 -12.76 -20.71 -6.25
C LYS A 124 -12.90 -19.45 -7.06
N ALA A 125 -12.71 -18.28 -6.41
CA ALA A 125 -12.72 -16.98 -7.09
C ALA A 125 -11.63 -16.91 -8.16
N LEU A 126 -10.40 -17.29 -7.85
CA LEU A 126 -9.29 -17.28 -8.82
C LEU A 126 -9.57 -18.22 -10.00
N GLN A 127 -10.04 -19.45 -9.73
CA GLN A 127 -10.42 -20.41 -10.78
C GLN A 127 -11.45 -19.81 -11.76
N LEU A 128 -12.48 -19.14 -11.23
CA LEU A 128 -13.53 -18.50 -12.06
C LEU A 128 -12.99 -17.31 -12.85
N LEU A 129 -12.14 -16.47 -12.25
CA LEU A 129 -11.50 -15.35 -12.95
C LEU A 129 -10.57 -15.83 -14.09
N GLU A 130 -9.89 -16.95 -13.91
CA GLU A 130 -9.05 -17.55 -14.96
C GLU A 130 -9.91 -18.14 -16.09
N ALA A 131 -11.04 -18.74 -15.75
CA ALA A 131 -11.99 -19.28 -16.73
C ALA A 131 -12.69 -18.20 -17.60
N CYS A 132 -12.67 -16.93 -17.18
CA CYS A 132 -13.23 -15.83 -18.00
C CYS A 132 -12.46 -15.59 -19.30
N GLY A 133 -11.23 -16.10 -19.42
CA GLY A 133 -10.40 -15.96 -20.61
C GLY A 133 -9.81 -14.56 -20.80
N ASP A 134 -9.51 -14.23 -22.06
CA ASP A 134 -8.94 -12.93 -22.44
C ASP A 134 -10.06 -11.97 -22.87
N VAL A 135 -10.34 -10.97 -22.04
CA VAL A 135 -11.43 -10.02 -22.22
C VAL A 135 -10.91 -8.58 -22.14
N ASP A 136 -11.62 -7.65 -22.78
CA ASP A 136 -11.27 -6.22 -22.74
C ASP A 136 -11.92 -5.52 -21.53
N TYR A 137 -11.50 -5.94 -20.30
CA TYR A 137 -12.02 -5.39 -19.05
C TYR A 137 -10.96 -5.37 -17.96
N ALA A 138 -10.32 -4.24 -17.77
CA ALA A 138 -9.21 -4.06 -16.83
C ALA A 138 -9.52 -4.51 -15.37
N PRO A 139 -10.73 -4.25 -14.80
CA PRO A 139 -11.02 -4.68 -13.44
C PRO A 139 -10.98 -6.20 -13.22
N LEU A 140 -11.24 -7.03 -14.25
CA LEU A 140 -11.09 -8.49 -14.16
C LEU A 140 -9.63 -8.85 -13.84
N TYR A 141 -8.68 -8.29 -14.59
CA TYR A 141 -7.26 -8.55 -14.37
C TYR A 141 -6.78 -7.97 -13.05
N MET A 142 -7.29 -6.80 -12.62
CA MET A 142 -7.01 -6.24 -11.31
C MET A 142 -7.46 -7.16 -10.18
N SER A 143 -8.67 -7.73 -10.30
CA SER A 143 -9.21 -8.69 -9.34
C SER A 143 -8.37 -9.97 -9.31
N ARG A 144 -8.02 -10.50 -10.48
CA ARG A 144 -7.19 -11.70 -10.62
C ARG A 144 -5.79 -11.50 -10.07
N ALA A 145 -5.16 -10.35 -10.34
CA ALA A 145 -3.87 -9.95 -9.78
C ALA A 145 -3.87 -9.87 -8.25
N SER A 146 -5.00 -9.48 -7.65
CA SER A 146 -5.13 -9.41 -6.19
C SER A 146 -5.13 -10.78 -5.51
N LEU A 147 -5.39 -11.85 -6.27
CA LEU A 147 -5.41 -13.24 -5.81
C LEU A 147 -4.16 -14.03 -6.23
N LYS A 148 -3.24 -13.40 -6.96
CA LYS A 148 -1.97 -14.00 -7.43
C LYS A 148 -0.77 -13.35 -6.77
N GLU A 149 0.37 -14.01 -6.89
CA GLU A 149 1.66 -13.54 -6.38
C GLU A 149 2.73 -13.54 -7.49
N GLY A 150 3.87 -12.96 -7.20
CA GLY A 150 5.05 -12.96 -8.06
C GLY A 150 4.79 -12.44 -9.49
N GLU A 151 5.43 -13.05 -10.48
CA GLU A 151 5.34 -12.65 -11.88
C GLU A 151 3.95 -12.85 -12.50
N ALA A 152 3.17 -13.83 -12.01
CA ALA A 152 1.79 -14.03 -12.47
C ALA A 152 0.88 -12.85 -12.10
N ARG A 153 1.09 -12.25 -10.92
CA ARG A 153 0.44 -11.00 -10.50
C ARG A 153 0.86 -9.84 -11.40
N LEU A 154 2.16 -9.71 -11.66
CA LEU A 154 2.67 -8.63 -12.53
C LEU A 154 2.07 -8.70 -13.93
N ALA A 155 2.01 -9.89 -14.52
CA ALA A 155 1.44 -10.07 -15.86
C ALA A 155 -0.01 -9.58 -15.95
N ASP A 156 -0.84 -9.87 -14.94
CA ASP A 156 -2.21 -9.39 -14.87
C ASP A 156 -2.29 -7.87 -14.66
N LEU A 157 -1.43 -7.28 -13.83
CA LEU A 157 -1.37 -5.82 -13.64
C LEU A 157 -0.96 -5.10 -14.94
N GLN A 158 0.01 -5.63 -15.67
CA GLN A 158 0.43 -5.09 -16.96
C GLN A 158 -0.68 -5.22 -18.03
N LYS A 159 -1.41 -6.34 -18.02
CA LYS A 159 -2.56 -6.52 -18.91
C LYS A 159 -3.68 -5.52 -18.56
N ALA A 160 -3.99 -5.34 -17.27
CA ALA A 160 -4.97 -4.36 -16.82
C ALA A 160 -4.60 -2.93 -17.25
N GLU A 161 -3.31 -2.57 -17.11
CA GLU A 161 -2.80 -1.25 -17.51
C GLU A 161 -2.88 -1.03 -19.02
N LYS A 162 -2.61 -2.05 -19.82
CA LYS A 162 -2.71 -1.99 -21.28
C LYS A 162 -4.16 -1.75 -21.75
N ILE A 163 -5.12 -2.38 -21.10
CA ILE A 163 -6.55 -2.27 -21.41
C ILE A 163 -7.12 -0.92 -20.91
N GLY A 164 -6.85 -0.57 -19.66
CA GLY A 164 -7.44 0.62 -19.04
C GLY A 164 -6.41 1.45 -18.26
N LYS A 165 -5.92 2.53 -18.87
CA LYS A 165 -4.94 3.46 -18.27
C LYS A 165 -5.58 4.38 -17.22
N SER A 166 -6.17 3.80 -16.18
CA SER A 166 -6.71 4.53 -15.05
C SER A 166 -5.66 4.78 -13.98
N TRP A 167 -5.90 5.74 -13.09
CA TRP A 167 -4.99 5.94 -11.94
C TRP A 167 -4.91 4.69 -11.05
N ARG A 168 -5.97 3.88 -10.98
CA ARG A 168 -6.00 2.64 -10.19
C ARG A 168 -5.07 1.57 -10.75
N THR A 169 -5.07 1.39 -12.08
CA THR A 169 -4.15 0.45 -12.73
C THR A 169 -2.70 0.93 -12.61
N GLY A 170 -2.46 2.23 -12.77
CA GLY A 170 -1.15 2.83 -12.54
C GLY A 170 -0.66 2.67 -11.10
N PHE A 171 -1.53 2.92 -10.12
CA PHE A 171 -1.21 2.76 -8.71
C PHE A 171 -0.88 1.29 -8.35
N ALA A 172 -1.66 0.34 -8.83
CA ALA A 172 -1.41 -1.08 -8.58
C ALA A 172 -0.06 -1.54 -9.17
N LEU A 173 0.24 -1.09 -10.39
CA LEU A 173 1.49 -1.43 -11.06
C LEU A 173 2.72 -0.80 -10.37
N ILE A 174 2.67 0.49 -10.05
CA ILE A 174 3.76 1.16 -9.34
C ILE A 174 3.96 0.57 -7.93
N ASN A 175 2.85 0.25 -7.25
CA ASN A 175 2.92 -0.37 -5.93
C ASN A 175 3.61 -1.74 -6.00
N TRP A 176 3.31 -2.55 -7.01
CA TRP A 176 3.99 -3.83 -7.22
C TRP A 176 5.50 -3.65 -7.42
N TYR A 177 5.92 -2.71 -8.29
CA TYR A 177 7.34 -2.43 -8.51
C TYR A 177 8.04 -1.92 -7.24
N VAL A 178 7.39 -1.05 -6.47
CA VAL A 178 7.91 -0.54 -5.19
C VAL A 178 8.08 -1.69 -4.19
N SER A 179 7.07 -2.55 -4.02
CA SER A 179 7.13 -3.69 -3.10
C SER A 179 8.20 -4.73 -3.48
N ASN A 180 8.50 -4.83 -4.78
CA ASN A 180 9.56 -5.72 -5.29
C ASN A 180 10.90 -4.99 -5.53
N ARG A 181 11.06 -3.76 -4.99
CA ARG A 181 12.29 -2.93 -5.09
C ARG A 181 12.78 -2.69 -6.52
N GLN A 182 11.89 -2.79 -7.51
CA GLN A 182 12.19 -2.47 -8.91
C GLN A 182 12.07 -0.95 -9.12
N TRP A 183 12.93 -0.19 -8.43
CA TRP A 183 12.84 1.26 -8.28
C TRP A 183 12.82 2.02 -9.60
N GLN A 184 13.64 1.61 -10.58
CA GLN A 184 13.70 2.26 -11.88
C GLN A 184 12.37 2.13 -12.63
N LYS A 185 11.79 0.92 -12.67
CA LYS A 185 10.47 0.70 -13.29
C LYS A 185 9.36 1.43 -12.55
N ALA A 186 9.43 1.47 -11.22
CA ALA A 186 8.51 2.26 -10.40
C ALA A 186 8.58 3.75 -10.76
N ALA A 187 9.79 4.31 -10.93
CA ALA A 187 9.98 5.70 -11.30
C ALA A 187 9.43 6.01 -12.71
N GLU A 188 9.62 5.11 -13.68
CA GLU A 188 9.09 5.25 -15.04
C GLU A 188 7.55 5.27 -15.06
N VAL A 189 6.91 4.32 -14.37
CA VAL A 189 5.45 4.27 -14.21
C VAL A 189 4.97 5.52 -13.48
N GLY A 190 5.61 5.87 -12.36
CA GLY A 190 5.26 7.04 -11.57
C GLY A 190 5.31 8.34 -12.37
N LYS A 191 6.37 8.57 -13.14
CA LYS A 191 6.52 9.72 -14.02
C LYS A 191 5.37 9.83 -15.03
N ARG A 192 5.00 8.71 -15.67
CA ARG A 192 3.94 8.64 -16.66
C ARG A 192 2.57 8.97 -16.05
N TYR A 193 2.26 8.38 -14.90
CA TYR A 193 0.97 8.57 -14.26
C TYR A 193 0.85 9.90 -13.52
N MET A 194 1.91 10.44 -12.96
CA MET A 194 1.90 11.79 -12.38
C MET A 194 1.69 12.88 -13.44
N LYS A 195 2.12 12.65 -14.68
CA LYS A 195 1.79 13.56 -15.80
C LYS A 195 0.27 13.54 -16.11
N ALA A 196 -0.37 12.37 -16.02
CA ALA A 196 -1.80 12.21 -16.30
C ALA A 196 -2.70 12.59 -15.10
N TYR A 197 -2.22 12.39 -13.88
CA TYR A 197 -2.96 12.58 -12.63
C TYR A 197 -2.12 13.37 -11.61
N PRO A 198 -1.81 14.65 -11.86
CA PRO A 198 -0.85 15.42 -11.07
C PRO A 198 -1.23 15.63 -9.61
N SER A 199 -2.53 15.59 -9.29
CA SER A 199 -3.05 15.73 -7.91
C SER A 199 -3.19 14.41 -7.17
N ASN A 200 -2.87 13.26 -7.79
CA ASN A 200 -3.03 11.97 -7.16
C ASN A 200 -1.86 11.66 -6.23
N TYR A 201 -2.00 11.97 -4.95
CA TYR A 201 -0.93 11.77 -3.96
C TYR A 201 -0.61 10.29 -3.70
N TYR A 202 -1.53 9.34 -3.93
CA TYR A 202 -1.22 7.90 -3.80
C TYR A 202 -0.12 7.46 -4.77
N ILE A 203 -0.25 7.87 -6.03
CA ILE A 203 0.79 7.63 -7.05
C ILE A 203 2.02 8.47 -6.74
N GLY A 204 1.82 9.73 -6.37
CA GLY A 204 2.89 10.68 -6.06
C GLY A 204 3.81 10.20 -4.96
N LEU A 205 3.30 9.64 -3.87
CA LEU A 205 4.09 9.09 -2.78
C LEU A 205 4.94 7.87 -3.21
N LYS A 206 4.37 6.97 -4.02
CA LYS A 206 5.11 5.84 -4.57
C LYS A 206 6.20 6.28 -5.56
N TYR A 207 5.89 7.28 -6.37
CA TYR A 207 6.87 7.88 -7.29
C TYR A 207 7.99 8.61 -6.53
N ALA A 208 7.66 9.38 -5.50
CA ALA A 208 8.64 10.03 -4.64
C ALA A 208 9.58 9.01 -3.98
N LYS A 209 9.04 7.89 -3.46
CA LYS A 209 9.85 6.79 -2.92
C LYS A 209 10.80 6.22 -3.99
N ALA A 210 10.31 5.96 -5.19
CA ALA A 210 11.13 5.45 -6.29
C ALA A 210 12.23 6.45 -6.71
N LEU A 211 11.93 7.75 -6.78
CA LEU A 211 12.93 8.80 -7.03
C LEU A 211 14.00 8.83 -5.93
N CYS A 212 13.58 8.71 -4.67
CA CYS A 212 14.50 8.67 -3.54
C CYS A 212 15.46 7.46 -3.64
N GLU A 213 14.94 6.27 -3.93
CA GLU A 213 15.75 5.06 -4.02
C GLU A 213 16.66 5.00 -5.25
N THR A 214 16.32 5.75 -6.30
CA THR A 214 17.17 5.89 -7.52
C THR A 214 18.14 7.07 -7.48
N GLY A 215 18.33 7.71 -6.32
CA GLY A 215 19.28 8.82 -6.16
C GLY A 215 18.79 10.16 -6.70
N GLN A 216 17.55 10.26 -7.14
CA GLN A 216 16.96 11.48 -7.70
C GLN A 216 16.38 12.39 -6.59
N TYR A 217 17.18 12.67 -5.55
CA TYR A 217 16.73 13.32 -4.32
C TYR A 217 16.10 14.68 -4.53
N GLN A 218 16.71 15.52 -5.38
CA GLN A 218 16.18 16.85 -5.65
C GLN A 218 14.82 16.80 -6.34
N GLN A 219 14.61 15.85 -7.26
CA GLN A 219 13.31 15.67 -7.92
C GLN A 219 12.28 15.14 -6.93
N CYS A 220 12.67 14.20 -6.06
CA CYS A 220 11.84 13.69 -4.98
C CYS A 220 11.35 14.83 -4.07
N ILE A 221 12.26 15.65 -3.55
CA ILE A 221 11.94 16.78 -2.67
C ILE A 221 11.03 17.78 -3.38
N SER A 222 11.33 18.12 -4.64
CA SER A 222 10.52 19.03 -5.44
C SER A 222 9.13 18.50 -5.76
N LEU A 223 8.96 17.18 -5.91
CA LEU A 223 7.66 16.55 -6.06
C LEU A 223 6.85 16.66 -4.76
N LEU A 224 7.47 16.28 -3.63
CA LEU A 224 6.83 16.30 -2.32
C LEU A 224 6.42 17.70 -1.86
N SER A 225 7.23 18.74 -2.18
CA SER A 225 6.90 20.13 -1.82
C SER A 225 5.67 20.68 -2.55
N LYS A 226 5.28 20.09 -3.68
CA LYS A 226 4.12 20.51 -4.48
C LYS A 226 2.90 19.62 -4.26
N MET A 227 3.07 18.52 -3.53
CA MET A 227 2.00 17.54 -3.29
C MET A 227 1.13 18.00 -2.13
N GLN A 228 -0.15 17.68 -2.20
CA GLN A 228 -1.07 17.84 -1.09
C GLN A 228 -1.57 16.46 -0.68
N VAL A 229 -1.13 15.98 0.47
CA VAL A 229 -1.59 14.73 1.08
C VAL A 229 -2.71 15.06 2.06
N LEU A 230 -3.83 14.34 1.96
CA LEU A 230 -4.94 14.51 2.90
C LEU A 230 -4.52 13.98 4.28
N PRO A 231 -4.69 14.77 5.34
CA PRO A 231 -4.39 14.31 6.69
C PRO A 231 -5.26 13.11 7.09
N ASN A 232 -4.63 12.08 7.62
CA ASN A 232 -5.30 10.92 8.21
C ASN A 232 -4.39 10.26 9.25
N GLU A 233 -4.95 9.43 10.11
CA GLU A 233 -4.16 8.62 11.02
C GLU A 233 -3.24 7.68 10.22
N GLY A 234 -1.92 7.78 10.45
CA GLY A 234 -0.93 7.00 9.71
C GLY A 234 -0.41 7.64 8.42
N ALA A 235 -0.67 8.91 8.14
CA ALA A 235 -0.14 9.64 6.97
C ALA A 235 1.37 9.92 7.03
N TYR A 236 2.18 9.00 7.56
CA TYR A 236 3.63 9.19 7.75
C TYR A 236 4.46 9.03 6.47
N ALA A 237 3.94 8.38 5.44
CA ALA A 237 4.72 7.99 4.27
C ALA A 237 5.38 9.20 3.56
N GLY A 238 4.66 10.31 3.38
CA GLY A 238 5.18 11.51 2.74
C GLY A 238 6.35 12.10 3.51
N ARG A 239 6.18 12.26 4.83
CA ARG A 239 7.23 12.78 5.73
C ARG A 239 8.44 11.85 5.79
N ALA A 240 8.23 10.54 5.83
CA ALA A 240 9.33 9.57 5.87
C ALA A 240 10.20 9.64 4.59
N VAL A 241 9.56 9.73 3.42
CA VAL A 241 10.28 9.87 2.14
C VAL A 241 10.98 11.24 2.04
N TYR A 242 10.34 12.32 2.50
CA TYR A 242 10.94 13.66 2.53
C TYR A 242 12.21 13.69 3.40
N ARG A 243 12.11 13.15 4.63
CA ARG A 243 13.25 12.99 5.55
C ARG A 243 14.35 12.16 4.91
N GLY A 244 14.00 10.99 4.38
CA GLY A 244 14.93 10.06 3.75
C GLY A 244 15.67 10.68 2.57
N ALA A 245 14.98 11.39 1.68
CA ALA A 245 15.60 12.04 0.53
C ALA A 245 16.61 13.12 0.95
N ASN A 246 16.30 13.91 1.98
CA ASN A 246 17.21 14.94 2.51
C ASN A 246 18.41 14.30 3.20
N LEU A 247 18.23 13.22 3.98
CA LEU A 247 19.35 12.52 4.66
C LEU A 247 20.25 11.77 3.66
N TYR A 248 19.70 11.09 2.65
CA TYR A 248 20.51 10.45 1.61
C TYR A 248 21.34 11.48 0.83
N ARG A 249 20.72 12.64 0.50
CA ARG A 249 21.43 13.73 -0.12
C ARG A 249 22.54 14.28 0.79
N ALA A 250 22.29 14.40 2.09
CA ALA A 250 23.29 14.81 3.07
C ALA A 250 24.46 13.82 3.13
N MET A 251 24.19 12.51 3.13
CA MET A 251 25.22 11.47 3.12
C MET A 251 26.12 11.58 1.86
N GLU A 252 25.53 11.78 0.68
CA GLU A 252 26.31 12.01 -0.55
C GLU A 252 27.18 13.28 -0.46
N GLN A 253 26.61 14.38 0.07
CA GLN A 253 27.33 15.64 0.25
C GLN A 253 28.47 15.51 1.27
N LEU A 254 28.30 14.71 2.34
CA LEU A 254 29.37 14.38 3.28
C LEU A 254 30.50 13.60 2.60
N ASN A 255 30.17 12.60 1.79
CA ASN A 255 31.16 11.81 1.05
C ASN A 255 31.94 12.68 0.04
N GLN A 256 31.28 13.68 -0.53
CA GLN A 256 31.89 14.69 -1.41
C GLN A 256 32.60 15.83 -0.66
N LYS A 257 32.66 15.76 0.69
CA LYS A 257 33.21 16.82 1.57
C LYS A 257 32.51 18.19 1.42
N SER A 258 31.29 18.19 0.92
CA SER A 258 30.46 19.37 0.74
C SER A 258 29.67 19.69 2.03
N TYR A 259 30.41 19.89 3.14
CA TYR A 259 29.86 19.94 4.49
C TYR A 259 28.78 21.01 4.69
N LYS A 260 28.96 22.22 4.12
CA LYS A 260 27.95 23.30 4.23
C LYS A 260 26.62 22.92 3.56
N GLN A 261 26.67 22.21 2.42
CA GLN A 261 25.47 21.70 1.76
C GLN A 261 24.84 20.54 2.57
N ALA A 262 25.66 19.66 3.12
CA ALA A 262 25.19 18.59 3.98
C ALA A 262 24.40 19.13 5.19
N LEU A 263 24.90 20.19 5.86
CA LEU A 263 24.18 20.83 6.96
C LEU A 263 22.82 21.35 6.54
N LYS A 264 22.70 21.96 5.34
CA LYS A 264 21.38 22.42 4.82
C LYS A 264 20.43 21.26 4.58
N SER A 265 20.93 20.15 4.03
CA SER A 265 20.11 18.97 3.79
C SER A 265 19.69 18.28 5.11
N ILE A 266 20.58 18.23 6.11
CA ILE A 266 20.27 17.71 7.45
C ILE A 266 19.20 18.58 8.12
N GLU A 267 19.32 19.90 8.05
CA GLU A 267 18.33 20.80 8.63
C GLU A 267 16.96 20.62 7.96
N ALA A 268 16.91 20.57 6.62
CA ALA A 268 15.69 20.29 5.90
C ALA A 268 15.08 18.92 6.28
N SER A 269 15.89 17.93 6.61
CA SER A 269 15.37 16.63 7.06
C SER A 269 14.60 16.68 8.38
N LYS A 270 14.85 17.69 9.21
CA LYS A 270 14.15 17.90 10.49
C LYS A 270 12.79 18.57 10.34
N GLU A 271 12.49 19.14 9.17
CA GLU A 271 11.21 19.80 8.91
C GLU A 271 10.04 18.79 8.86
N TRP A 272 8.85 19.30 9.18
CA TRP A 272 7.58 18.59 9.11
C TRP A 272 6.61 19.36 8.18
N PRO A 273 6.74 19.20 6.86
CA PRO A 273 5.92 19.95 5.92
C PRO A 273 4.43 19.59 6.06
N GLU A 274 3.59 20.58 6.36
CA GLU A 274 2.15 20.41 6.62
C GLU A 274 1.41 19.80 5.41
N ASN A 275 1.83 20.14 4.20
CA ASN A 275 1.27 19.60 2.96
C ASN A 275 1.44 18.09 2.80
N LEU A 276 2.26 17.43 3.62
CA LEU A 276 2.44 15.98 3.63
C LEU A 276 1.49 15.25 4.60
N GLY A 277 0.54 15.96 5.19
CA GLY A 277 -0.60 15.37 5.90
C GLY A 277 -0.31 14.83 7.31
N VAL A 278 0.88 15.07 7.87
CA VAL A 278 1.25 14.65 9.22
C VAL A 278 1.76 15.81 10.04
N GLY A 279 1.24 15.98 11.26
CA GLY A 279 1.71 16.99 12.20
C GLY A 279 3.04 16.60 12.86
N LYS A 280 3.78 17.63 13.34
CA LYS A 280 5.00 17.43 14.11
C LYS A 280 4.66 16.87 15.50
N PRO A 281 5.26 15.73 15.92
CA PRO A 281 5.13 15.24 17.29
C PRO A 281 5.82 16.20 18.29
N TYR A 282 5.63 15.94 19.58
CA TYR A 282 6.42 16.63 20.61
C TYR A 282 7.91 16.31 20.45
N ASP A 283 8.77 17.28 20.71
CA ASP A 283 10.22 17.17 20.49
C ASP A 283 10.86 15.97 21.24
N ASN A 284 10.37 15.66 22.42
CA ASN A 284 10.84 14.50 23.21
C ASN A 284 10.43 13.13 22.60
N MET A 285 9.57 13.12 21.60
CA MET A 285 9.16 11.91 20.87
C MET A 285 9.93 11.70 19.56
N ILE A 286 10.77 12.68 19.18
CA ILE A 286 11.53 12.63 17.92
C ILE A 286 12.94 12.10 18.22
N ASP A 287 13.27 10.95 17.63
CA ASP A 287 14.62 10.43 17.65
C ASP A 287 15.47 11.12 16.56
N SER A 288 16.33 12.04 16.98
CA SER A 288 17.22 12.81 16.11
C SER A 288 18.66 12.30 16.11
N ARG A 289 18.93 11.09 16.64
CA ARG A 289 20.30 10.56 16.72
C ARG A 289 20.99 10.47 15.37
N LEU A 290 20.27 10.12 14.31
CA LEU A 290 20.83 10.02 12.96
C LEU A 290 21.18 11.41 12.40
N GLU A 291 20.28 12.38 12.52
CA GLU A 291 20.53 13.77 12.12
C GLU A 291 21.73 14.35 12.88
N ASN A 292 21.76 14.16 14.21
CA ASN A 292 22.86 14.65 15.05
C ASN A 292 24.20 13.98 14.68
N TYR A 293 24.20 12.68 14.33
CA TYR A 293 25.40 12.00 13.90
C TYR A 293 25.96 12.54 12.58
N LEU A 294 25.09 12.75 11.58
CA LEU A 294 25.49 13.32 10.31
C LEU A 294 25.91 14.79 10.45
N GLU A 295 25.25 15.56 11.33
CA GLU A 295 25.60 16.94 11.64
C GLU A 295 26.96 17.03 12.34
N ALA A 296 27.26 16.11 13.27
CA ALA A 296 28.57 16.01 13.92
C ALA A 296 29.67 15.74 12.90
N LYS A 297 29.45 14.84 11.92
CA LYS A 297 30.40 14.61 10.82
C LYS A 297 30.64 15.84 9.97
N ALA A 298 29.60 16.60 9.65
CA ALA A 298 29.71 17.83 8.90
C ALA A 298 30.47 18.92 9.69
N ALA A 299 30.17 19.09 10.98
CA ALA A 299 30.83 20.05 11.85
C ALA A 299 32.32 19.71 12.00
N ALA A 300 32.68 18.45 12.25
CA ALA A 300 34.07 17.98 12.31
C ALA A 300 34.81 18.26 11.00
N GLY A 301 34.15 18.02 9.83
CA GLY A 301 34.72 18.31 8.51
C GLY A 301 34.95 19.80 8.25
N LEU A 302 34.22 20.69 8.92
CA LEU A 302 34.41 22.15 8.90
C LEU A 302 35.42 22.64 9.95
N GLY A 303 35.94 21.75 10.81
CA GLY A 303 36.85 22.08 11.88
C GLY A 303 36.19 22.52 13.20
N ASP A 304 34.84 22.50 13.27
CA ASP A 304 34.06 22.83 14.47
C ASP A 304 33.97 21.60 15.39
N LYS A 305 35.07 21.36 16.11
CA LYS A 305 35.20 20.22 17.03
C LYS A 305 34.30 20.34 18.25
N GLU A 306 34.03 21.55 18.72
CA GLU A 306 33.16 21.79 19.86
C GLU A 306 31.73 21.38 19.57
N LYS A 307 31.20 21.87 18.45
CA LYS A 307 29.87 21.48 17.99
C LYS A 307 29.75 20.00 17.71
N ALA A 308 30.74 19.39 17.06
CA ALA A 308 30.78 17.95 16.81
C ALA A 308 30.71 17.15 18.13
N SER A 309 31.53 17.49 19.13
CA SER A 309 31.53 16.84 20.44
C SER A 309 30.20 17.00 21.19
N ALA A 310 29.58 18.19 21.12
CA ALA A 310 28.27 18.44 21.74
C ALA A 310 27.19 17.56 21.14
N LEU A 311 27.17 17.42 19.81
CA LEU A 311 26.20 16.59 19.09
C LEU A 311 26.38 15.08 19.41
N LEU A 312 27.62 14.61 19.43
CA LEU A 312 27.92 13.24 19.83
C LEU A 312 27.52 12.95 21.29
N THR A 313 27.73 13.93 22.18
CA THR A 313 27.29 13.83 23.58
C THR A 313 25.77 13.73 23.68
N ALA A 314 25.04 14.52 22.90
CA ALA A 314 23.58 14.47 22.85
C ALA A 314 23.04 13.10 22.34
N ILE A 315 23.75 12.48 21.41
CA ILE A 315 23.42 11.10 20.96
C ILE A 315 23.56 10.11 22.11
N VAL A 316 24.66 10.15 22.82
CA VAL A 316 24.96 9.25 23.97
C VAL A 316 23.94 9.43 25.09
N GLN A 317 23.46 10.65 25.32
CA GLN A 317 22.50 10.98 26.39
C GLN A 317 21.06 10.60 26.02
N HIS A 318 20.78 10.27 24.76
CA HIS A 318 19.43 9.90 24.32
C HIS A 318 19.00 8.60 25.03
N LYS A 319 17.86 8.66 25.71
CA LYS A 319 17.22 7.50 26.32
C LYS A 319 16.05 7.05 25.45
N SER A 320 16.17 5.86 24.86
CA SER A 320 15.03 5.26 24.17
C SER A 320 13.91 4.94 25.15
N SER A 321 12.68 5.30 24.80
CA SER A 321 11.48 4.93 25.56
C SER A 321 10.93 3.55 25.17
N ARG A 322 11.57 2.88 24.20
CA ARG A 322 11.09 1.61 23.65
C ARG A 322 11.74 0.41 24.32
N SER A 323 10.96 -0.64 24.54
CA SER A 323 11.44 -1.93 25.06
C SER A 323 12.19 -2.75 24.01
N ASN A 324 12.03 -2.45 22.73
CA ASN A 324 12.65 -3.17 21.62
C ASN A 324 13.97 -2.51 21.22
N PHE A 325 14.91 -3.32 20.71
CA PHE A 325 16.16 -2.83 20.16
C PHE A 325 15.90 -1.89 18.96
N GLU A 326 16.62 -0.78 18.91
CA GLU A 326 16.57 0.20 17.81
C GLU A 326 17.93 0.29 17.12
N SER A 327 17.93 0.38 15.78
CA SER A 327 19.17 0.50 14.99
C SER A 327 19.98 1.75 15.33
N ALA A 328 19.33 2.81 15.79
CA ALA A 328 20.00 4.03 16.22
C ALA A 328 20.90 3.82 17.46
N ASN A 329 20.78 2.70 18.19
CA ASN A 329 21.72 2.33 19.26
C ASN A 329 23.13 2.13 18.72
N LEU A 330 23.30 1.74 17.44
CA LEU A 330 24.60 1.72 16.78
C LEU A 330 25.26 3.10 16.81
N LEU A 331 24.48 4.17 16.60
CA LEU A 331 25.00 5.54 16.62
C LEU A 331 25.45 5.96 18.02
N ASN A 332 24.82 5.46 19.10
CA ASN A 332 25.28 5.69 20.47
C ASN A 332 26.68 5.07 20.70
N ALA A 333 26.87 3.81 20.29
CA ALA A 333 28.16 3.14 20.43
C ALA A 333 29.25 3.83 19.58
N LEU A 334 28.94 4.23 18.35
CA LEU A 334 29.87 4.96 17.48
C LEU A 334 30.19 6.35 18.05
N ALA A 335 29.20 7.08 18.59
CA ALA A 335 29.42 8.35 19.25
C ALA A 335 30.31 8.24 20.48
N LEU A 336 30.14 7.21 21.33
CA LEU A 336 31.04 6.92 22.45
C LEU A 336 32.48 6.71 21.97
N ARG A 337 32.69 5.91 20.92
CA ARG A 337 34.01 5.66 20.33
C ARG A 337 34.67 6.94 19.83
N GLU A 338 33.91 7.81 19.14
CA GLU A 338 34.42 9.10 18.65
C GLU A 338 34.73 10.12 19.77
N LEU A 339 34.05 10.01 20.91
CA LEU A 339 34.35 10.78 22.12
C LEU A 339 35.53 10.20 22.93
N GLY A 340 36.20 9.15 22.46
CA GLY A 340 37.33 8.50 23.15
C GLY A 340 36.92 7.51 24.25
N LYS A 341 35.60 7.22 24.39
CA LYS A 341 35.05 6.31 25.42
C LYS A 341 34.90 4.88 24.85
N THR A 342 35.99 4.35 24.31
CA THR A 342 35.98 3.06 23.58
C THR A 342 35.50 1.91 24.45
N GLN A 343 35.94 1.85 25.73
CA GLN A 343 35.53 0.78 26.63
C GLN A 343 34.03 0.77 26.92
N GLU A 344 33.41 1.95 27.08
CA GLU A 344 31.95 2.07 27.23
C GLU A 344 31.22 1.62 25.95
N ALA A 345 31.73 2.00 24.75
CA ALA A 345 31.20 1.61 23.48
C ALA A 345 31.24 0.09 23.25
N ASP A 346 32.37 -0.54 23.52
CA ASP A 346 32.56 -1.99 23.38
C ASP A 346 31.66 -2.78 24.34
N SER A 347 31.51 -2.30 25.57
CA SER A 347 30.61 -2.88 26.56
C SER A 347 29.16 -2.80 26.11
N MET A 348 28.73 -1.65 25.55
CA MET A 348 27.39 -1.45 25.00
C MET A 348 27.12 -2.40 23.83
N ALA A 349 28.02 -2.48 22.85
CA ALA A 349 27.86 -3.34 21.68
C ALA A 349 27.83 -4.83 22.04
N SER A 350 28.67 -5.25 23.03
CA SER A 350 28.70 -6.62 23.52
C SER A 350 27.39 -7.03 24.23
N ALA A 351 26.73 -6.09 24.91
CA ALA A 351 25.45 -6.34 25.57
C ALA A 351 24.32 -6.66 24.59
N TRP A 352 24.35 -6.11 23.38
CA TRP A 352 23.27 -6.33 22.40
C TRP A 352 23.06 -7.79 22.03
N SER A 353 24.16 -8.53 21.81
CA SER A 353 24.10 -9.96 21.49
C SER A 353 23.57 -10.81 22.64
N LYS A 354 23.79 -10.34 23.88
CA LYS A 354 23.35 -11.02 25.11
C LYS A 354 21.86 -10.71 25.41
N ASP A 355 21.50 -9.43 25.31
CA ASP A 355 20.18 -8.95 25.73
C ASP A 355 19.12 -9.15 24.63
N PHE A 356 19.54 -9.22 23.35
CA PHE A 356 18.69 -9.36 22.19
C PHE A 356 19.20 -10.45 21.22
N PRO A 357 19.39 -11.71 21.65
CA PRO A 357 20.06 -12.76 20.87
C PRO A 357 19.32 -13.11 19.57
N GLU A 358 17.99 -13.02 19.56
CA GLU A 358 17.15 -13.33 18.41
C GLU A 358 16.81 -12.09 17.54
N ASN A 359 17.25 -10.90 17.95
CA ASN A 359 16.94 -9.67 17.24
C ASN A 359 17.94 -9.44 16.11
N ARG A 360 17.49 -9.61 14.87
CA ARG A 360 18.32 -9.47 13.66
C ARG A 360 18.90 -8.06 13.47
N ILE A 361 18.20 -7.01 13.91
CA ILE A 361 18.72 -5.63 13.84
C ILE A 361 19.87 -5.48 14.83
N ALA A 362 19.75 -6.02 16.04
CA ALA A 362 20.82 -6.02 17.03
C ALA A 362 22.05 -6.77 16.52
N GLN A 363 21.86 -7.95 15.92
CA GLN A 363 22.94 -8.74 15.31
C GLN A 363 23.61 -7.98 14.16
N TRP A 364 22.84 -7.32 13.30
CA TRP A 364 23.37 -6.50 12.22
C TRP A 364 24.18 -5.31 12.75
N CYS A 365 23.65 -4.60 13.75
CA CYS A 365 24.35 -3.48 14.39
C CYS A 365 25.68 -3.93 15.03
N THR A 366 25.68 -5.10 15.68
CA THR A 366 26.88 -5.71 16.24
C THR A 366 27.93 -6.01 15.17
N ALA A 367 27.50 -6.59 14.04
CA ALA A 367 28.39 -6.88 12.92
C ALA A 367 29.00 -5.59 12.33
N ILE A 368 28.20 -4.55 12.13
CA ILE A 368 28.71 -3.24 11.65
C ILE A 368 29.69 -2.63 12.67
N TYR A 369 29.35 -2.64 13.95
CA TYR A 369 30.19 -2.10 15.00
C TYR A 369 31.58 -2.78 15.04
N ASN A 370 31.62 -4.10 14.85
CA ASN A 370 32.83 -4.92 14.81
C ASN A 370 33.61 -4.85 13.49
N GLY A 371 33.08 -4.17 12.47
CA GLY A 371 33.69 -4.12 11.14
C GLY A 371 33.44 -5.37 10.28
N GLU A 372 32.52 -6.25 10.67
CA GLU A 372 32.16 -7.50 9.98
C GLU A 372 31.20 -7.19 8.79
N ASN A 373 31.65 -6.34 7.85
CA ASN A 373 30.80 -5.78 6.81
C ASN A 373 30.20 -6.85 5.89
N ASP A 374 30.92 -7.92 5.57
CA ASP A 374 30.42 -8.97 4.67
C ASP A 374 29.32 -9.80 5.35
N LYS A 375 29.48 -10.06 6.65
CA LYS A 375 28.43 -10.69 7.47
C LYS A 375 27.18 -9.81 7.53
N ALA A 376 27.34 -8.51 7.79
CA ALA A 376 26.23 -7.56 7.80
C ALA A 376 25.52 -7.50 6.44
N ALA A 377 26.26 -7.48 5.32
CA ALA A 377 25.69 -7.50 3.97
C ALA A 377 24.90 -8.79 3.68
N THR A 378 25.43 -9.95 4.11
CA THR A 378 24.74 -11.24 3.97
C THR A 378 23.44 -11.26 4.75
N MET A 379 23.42 -10.71 5.97
CA MET A 379 22.22 -10.63 6.81
C MET A 379 21.08 -9.83 6.14
N LEU A 380 21.41 -8.82 5.33
CA LEU A 380 20.42 -8.04 4.58
C LEU A 380 19.84 -8.79 3.37
N GLN A 381 20.45 -9.88 2.93
CA GLN A 381 19.97 -10.70 1.80
C GLN A 381 19.02 -11.82 2.25
N VAL A 382 19.07 -12.22 3.52
CA VAL A 382 18.25 -13.30 4.06
C VAL A 382 16.80 -12.83 4.16
N ARG A 383 15.90 -13.51 3.45
CA ARG A 383 14.45 -13.34 3.59
C ARG A 383 13.91 -14.23 4.69
N ASP A 384 12.84 -13.80 5.34
CA ASP A 384 12.08 -14.63 6.24
C ASP A 384 11.24 -15.62 5.41
N GLU A 385 11.60 -16.89 5.43
CA GLU A 385 10.89 -17.95 4.68
C GLU A 385 9.42 -18.08 5.07
N GLN A 386 9.06 -17.70 6.31
CA GLN A 386 7.68 -17.79 6.79
C GLN A 386 6.79 -16.65 6.30
N THR A 387 7.36 -15.47 6.09
CA THR A 387 6.61 -14.26 5.71
C THR A 387 6.90 -13.79 4.29
N ASP A 388 7.85 -14.42 3.59
CA ASP A 388 8.42 -13.99 2.30
C ASP A 388 8.86 -12.51 2.32
N SER A 389 9.05 -11.97 3.52
CA SER A 389 9.52 -10.60 3.74
C SER A 389 10.99 -10.61 4.14
N ALA A 390 11.71 -9.57 3.75
CA ALA A 390 13.05 -9.35 4.26
C ALA A 390 12.98 -9.07 5.77
N PRO A 391 13.91 -9.61 6.59
CA PRO A 391 13.87 -9.45 8.05
C PRO A 391 13.72 -8.01 8.54
N TRP A 392 14.27 -7.06 7.79
CA TRP A 392 14.16 -5.62 8.08
C TRP A 392 12.81 -5.01 7.67
N GLU A 393 12.04 -5.62 6.79
CA GLU A 393 10.68 -5.18 6.46
C GLU A 393 9.70 -5.42 7.61
N ALA A 394 9.97 -6.43 8.42
CA ALA A 394 9.24 -6.68 9.67
C ALA A 394 9.49 -5.60 10.74
N SER A 395 10.49 -4.75 10.57
CA SER A 395 10.81 -3.66 11.49
C SER A 395 10.05 -2.38 11.20
N PHE A 396 8.74 -2.45 10.87
CA PHE A 396 7.85 -1.27 10.73
C PHE A 396 7.93 -0.27 11.89
N ARG A 397 8.61 -0.62 12.96
CA ARG A 397 8.78 0.17 14.18
C ARG A 397 10.10 0.92 14.27
N ASP A 398 11.08 0.59 13.43
CA ASP A 398 12.38 1.27 13.39
C ASP A 398 12.51 2.10 12.09
N SER A 399 12.05 3.34 12.15
CA SER A 399 12.09 4.30 11.03
C SER A 399 13.49 4.72 10.61
N ASN A 400 14.53 4.35 11.36
CA ASN A 400 15.93 4.70 11.08
C ASN A 400 16.69 3.58 10.40
N PHE A 401 16.21 2.34 10.45
CA PHE A 401 17.02 1.19 10.02
C PHE A 401 17.50 1.30 8.57
N ASP A 402 16.60 1.52 7.61
CA ASP A 402 16.99 1.64 6.19
C ASP A 402 17.95 2.81 5.95
N LEU A 403 17.79 3.91 6.69
CA LEU A 403 18.66 5.08 6.60
C LEU A 403 20.06 4.78 7.14
N ILE A 404 20.13 4.06 8.25
CA ILE A 404 21.39 3.65 8.88
C ILE A 404 22.09 2.58 8.02
N VAL A 405 21.35 1.62 7.46
CA VAL A 405 21.91 0.67 6.50
C VAL A 405 22.53 1.41 5.32
N ARG A 406 21.86 2.42 4.77
CA ARG A 406 22.38 3.22 3.65
C ARG A 406 23.65 3.97 4.02
N LEU A 407 23.73 4.51 5.24
CA LEU A 407 24.92 5.21 5.75
C LEU A 407 26.16 4.30 5.72
N PHE A 408 26.04 3.05 6.13
CA PHE A 408 27.16 2.11 6.19
C PHE A 408 27.41 1.33 4.89
N SER A 409 26.40 1.20 4.00
CA SER A 409 26.56 0.56 2.69
C SER A 409 27.27 1.46 1.66
N ASN A 410 27.15 2.79 1.77
CA ASN A 410 27.80 3.75 0.87
C ASN A 410 29.20 4.19 1.34
N ALA A 411 29.69 3.67 2.47
CA ALA A 411 31.03 3.96 2.99
C ALA A 411 32.14 3.13 2.31
N ARG A 412 31.83 2.44 1.21
CA ARG A 412 32.78 1.67 0.39
C ARG A 412 33.24 2.43 -0.83
#